data_90e3de9605ccb64ccd86108b8b023aa8
#
_entry.id   90e3de9605ccb64ccd86108b8b023aa8
#
_cell.length_a   1.000
_cell.length_b   1.000
_cell.length_c   1.000
_cell.angle_alpha   90.00
_cell.angle_beta   90.00
_cell.angle_gamma   90.00
#
_symmetry.space_group_name_H-M   'P 1'
#
loop_
_entity.id
_entity.type
_entity.pdbx_description
1 polymer ?
#
loop_
_entity_poly.entity_id
_entity_poly.type
_entity_poly.pdbx_seq_one_letter_code
_entity_poly.pdbx_strand_id
1 'polypeptide(L)'
;MVKNCNSCQTYQPKQTAETLQPHPTPDRPWQKVGADLFTLNSKNYIVIVDYFSQFVEICTLTSTTSGTVINNLKSVFSRQGTPHEMFTDNGPQFSSAEFKRFSADWDFTHTTSSPHYPQSNGLVENAVKIVKNMIRKTVNSGQDIYRALQIYRSTPLECGKSPAELLYNRRIRSNLPMVDSLLGFKHLDSKAFKQRKDARKEKQKGGSRDLPLLQVGDTVRLLDTTKNMWSQGGVVTAALPNRSYQVDTGNGTRRRNRRHLRVASQPPQQCDFIEPSSKEQDFETTTTATAVEPNNNDITQPTATMTRSGRVVKPPIRLDL
;
A
#
# COMPACT_ATOMS: atom_id res chain seq x y z
N MET A 1 30.10 -18.83 5.43
CA MET A 1 30.47 -17.54 6.09
C MET A 1 29.33 -16.52 6.12
N VAL A 2 28.67 -16.15 5.00
CA VAL A 2 27.62 -15.09 4.99
C VAL A 2 26.39 -15.44 5.85
N LYS A 3 25.96 -16.70 5.92
CA LYS A 3 24.76 -17.13 6.65
C LYS A 3 24.87 -16.95 8.17
N ASN A 4 26.07 -16.91 8.74
CA ASN A 4 26.30 -16.79 10.19
C ASN A 4 26.82 -15.41 10.61
N CYS A 5 27.05 -14.49 9.65
CA CYS A 5 27.51 -13.15 9.94
C CYS A 5 26.32 -12.22 10.20
N ASN A 6 26.22 -11.66 11.41
CA ASN A 6 25.11 -10.78 11.80
C ASN A 6 25.01 -9.52 10.92
N SER A 7 26.15 -8.89 10.63
CA SER A 7 26.20 -7.71 9.74
C SER A 7 25.71 -8.05 8.33
N CYS A 8 26.17 -9.16 7.74
CA CYS A 8 25.70 -9.58 6.43
C CYS A 8 24.20 -9.87 6.40
N GLN A 9 23.65 -10.45 7.46
CA GLN A 9 22.22 -10.72 7.57
C GLN A 9 21.38 -9.44 7.75
N THR A 10 21.91 -8.44 8.45
CA THR A 10 21.23 -7.14 8.67
C THR A 10 21.10 -6.34 7.37
N TYR A 11 22.11 -6.39 6.51
CA TYR A 11 22.14 -5.61 5.25
C TYR A 11 21.74 -6.42 4.01
N GLN A 12 21.15 -7.59 4.17
CA GLN A 12 20.66 -8.36 3.01
C GLN A 12 19.61 -7.60 2.21
N PRO A 13 19.56 -7.78 0.87
CA PRO A 13 18.52 -7.17 0.04
C PRO A 13 17.13 -7.63 0.47
N LYS A 14 16.10 -6.84 0.12
CA LYS A 14 14.70 -7.22 0.33
C LYS A 14 14.41 -8.57 -0.34
N GLN A 15 13.49 -9.33 0.23
CA GLN A 15 13.00 -10.54 -0.41
C GLN A 15 12.31 -10.21 -1.74
N THR A 16 12.37 -11.13 -2.69
CA THR A 16 11.66 -11.01 -3.97
C THR A 16 10.17 -10.78 -3.73
N ALA A 17 9.52 -10.11 -4.69
CA ALA A 17 8.08 -9.93 -4.63
C ALA A 17 7.39 -11.32 -4.71
N GLU A 18 6.49 -11.58 -3.79
CA GLU A 18 5.63 -12.77 -3.84
C GLU A 18 4.57 -12.59 -4.92
N THR A 19 4.02 -13.71 -5.40
CA THR A 19 2.89 -13.73 -6.32
C THR A 19 1.75 -12.88 -5.76
N LEU A 20 1.21 -11.97 -6.58
CA LEU A 20 0.08 -11.16 -6.20
C LEU A 20 -1.09 -12.06 -5.83
N GLN A 21 -1.61 -11.92 -4.61
CA GLN A 21 -2.87 -12.55 -4.18
C GLN A 21 -3.99 -11.51 -4.25
N PRO A 22 -4.66 -11.37 -5.40
CA PRO A 22 -5.78 -10.44 -5.48
C PRO A 22 -6.91 -10.95 -4.60
N HIS A 23 -7.63 -10.04 -3.96
CA HIS A 23 -8.85 -10.40 -3.25
C HIS A 23 -9.80 -11.17 -4.18
N PRO A 24 -10.49 -12.21 -3.70
CA PRO A 24 -11.55 -12.88 -4.46
C PRO A 24 -12.56 -11.84 -4.97
N THR A 25 -13.02 -12.02 -6.20
CA THR A 25 -14.11 -11.18 -6.71
C THR A 25 -15.39 -11.55 -5.97
N PRO A 26 -16.09 -10.60 -5.35
CA PRO A 26 -17.39 -10.87 -4.73
C PRO A 26 -18.40 -11.43 -5.75
N ASP A 27 -19.44 -12.10 -5.28
CA ASP A 27 -20.47 -12.68 -6.12
C ASP A 27 -21.50 -11.65 -6.58
N ARG A 28 -21.67 -10.58 -5.82
CA ARG A 28 -22.63 -9.51 -6.06
C ARG A 28 -22.06 -8.13 -5.71
N PRO A 29 -22.64 -7.06 -6.28
CA PRO A 29 -22.29 -5.69 -5.90
C PRO A 29 -22.50 -5.46 -4.40
N TRP A 30 -21.68 -4.60 -3.81
CA TRP A 30 -21.76 -4.16 -2.42
C TRP A 30 -21.63 -5.28 -1.38
N GLN A 31 -21.17 -6.48 -1.79
CA GLN A 31 -20.91 -7.58 -0.87
C GLN A 31 -19.63 -7.35 -0.08
N LYS A 32 -18.59 -6.83 -0.75
CA LYS A 32 -17.30 -6.51 -0.15
C LYS A 32 -16.90 -5.10 -0.55
N VAL A 33 -16.64 -4.26 0.44
CA VAL A 33 -16.18 -2.89 0.22
C VAL A 33 -14.80 -2.68 0.85
N GLY A 34 -14.02 -1.78 0.29
CA GLY A 34 -12.80 -1.31 0.92
C GLY A 34 -12.93 0.16 1.29
N ALA A 35 -12.28 0.58 2.37
CA ALA A 35 -12.23 1.99 2.74
C ALA A 35 -10.84 2.42 3.18
N ASP A 36 -10.56 3.70 2.96
CA ASP A 36 -9.31 4.35 3.35
C ASP A 36 -9.54 5.84 3.63
N LEU A 37 -8.69 6.38 4.49
CA LEU A 37 -8.70 7.79 4.88
C LEU A 37 -7.55 8.53 4.21
N PHE A 38 -7.82 9.74 3.75
CA PHE A 38 -6.74 10.59 3.26
C PHE A 38 -7.02 12.07 3.53
N THR A 39 -5.94 12.84 3.59
CA THR A 39 -6.00 14.30 3.69
C THR A 39 -5.57 14.92 2.37
N LEU A 40 -6.30 15.93 1.91
CA LEU A 40 -5.96 16.73 0.74
C LEU A 40 -6.47 18.17 0.93
N ASN A 41 -5.63 19.17 0.67
CA ASN A 41 -5.97 20.59 0.82
C ASN A 41 -6.58 20.90 2.20
N SER A 42 -5.93 20.43 3.26
CA SER A 42 -6.34 20.59 4.67
C SER A 42 -7.74 20.04 5.00
N LYS A 43 -8.32 19.21 4.14
CA LYS A 43 -9.60 18.51 4.37
C LYS A 43 -9.37 17.01 4.46
N ASN A 44 -10.07 16.37 5.39
CA ASN A 44 -10.04 14.93 5.55
C ASN A 44 -11.19 14.28 4.80
N TYR A 45 -10.92 13.13 4.22
CA TYR A 45 -11.88 12.37 3.42
C TYR A 45 -11.82 10.90 3.78
N ILE A 46 -12.97 10.22 3.69
CA ILE A 46 -13.05 8.79 3.59
C ILE A 46 -13.49 8.41 2.18
N VAL A 47 -12.82 7.45 1.58
CA VAL A 47 -13.21 6.81 0.32
C VAL A 47 -13.67 5.41 0.63
N ILE A 48 -14.82 5.03 0.08
CA ILE A 48 -15.34 3.66 0.11
C ILE A 48 -15.44 3.17 -1.33
N VAL A 49 -14.92 1.99 -1.63
CA VAL A 49 -14.98 1.39 -2.97
C VAL A 49 -15.54 -0.02 -2.94
N ASP A 50 -16.50 -0.30 -3.80
CA ASP A 50 -17.03 -1.65 -3.96
C ASP A 50 -16.09 -2.52 -4.80
N TYR A 51 -15.72 -3.69 -4.26
CA TYR A 51 -14.81 -4.63 -4.93
C TYR A 51 -15.40 -5.27 -6.20
N PHE A 52 -16.71 -5.33 -6.31
CA PHE A 52 -17.39 -5.86 -7.52
C PHE A 52 -17.43 -4.83 -8.64
N SER A 53 -18.06 -3.70 -8.40
CA SER A 53 -18.36 -2.67 -9.40
C SER A 53 -17.30 -1.60 -9.58
N GLN A 54 -16.38 -1.46 -8.63
CA GLN A 54 -15.45 -0.31 -8.49
C GLN A 54 -16.19 1.03 -8.29
N PHE A 55 -17.42 0.98 -7.83
CA PHE A 55 -18.16 2.18 -7.48
C PHE A 55 -17.53 2.84 -6.26
N VAL A 56 -17.34 4.16 -6.34
CA VAL A 56 -16.66 4.93 -5.29
C VAL A 56 -17.65 5.87 -4.62
N GLU A 57 -17.68 5.82 -3.29
CA GLU A 57 -18.29 6.81 -2.41
C GLU A 57 -17.22 7.66 -1.74
N ILE A 58 -17.48 8.96 -1.55
CA ILE A 58 -16.58 9.90 -0.90
C ILE A 58 -17.36 10.68 0.14
N CYS A 59 -16.83 10.78 1.36
CA CYS A 59 -17.37 11.69 2.36
C CYS A 59 -16.27 12.61 2.88
N THR A 60 -16.58 13.90 3.04
CA THR A 60 -15.71 14.84 3.74
C THR A 60 -15.89 14.67 5.24
N LEU A 61 -14.79 14.55 5.96
CA LEU A 61 -14.79 14.35 7.41
C LEU A 61 -14.48 15.67 8.11
N THR A 62 -15.25 16.02 9.12
CA THR A 62 -14.98 17.15 10.02
C THR A 62 -13.81 16.88 10.96
N SER A 63 -13.62 15.60 11.32
CA SER A 63 -12.49 15.11 12.11
C SER A 63 -12.16 13.68 11.73
N THR A 64 -10.98 13.19 12.12
CA THR A 64 -10.55 11.81 11.87
C THR A 64 -10.79 10.88 13.07
N THR A 65 -11.74 11.19 13.93
CA THR A 65 -12.13 10.34 15.05
C THR A 65 -12.94 9.13 14.59
N SER A 66 -12.90 8.03 15.34
CA SER A 66 -13.70 6.83 15.05
C SER A 66 -15.19 7.14 14.92
N GLY A 67 -15.77 7.95 15.83
CA GLY A 67 -17.17 8.35 15.78
C GLY A 67 -17.55 9.08 14.51
N THR A 68 -16.73 10.03 14.02
CA THR A 68 -16.97 10.73 12.76
C THR A 68 -16.93 9.77 11.56
N VAL A 69 -15.96 8.86 11.54
CA VAL A 69 -15.81 7.84 10.48
C VAL A 69 -17.06 6.93 10.49
N ILE A 70 -17.47 6.42 11.65
CA ILE A 70 -18.63 5.56 11.82
C ILE A 70 -19.92 6.27 11.35
N ASN A 71 -20.14 7.53 11.71
CA ASN A 71 -21.32 8.26 11.29
C ASN A 71 -21.41 8.43 9.77
N ASN A 72 -20.29 8.69 9.12
CA ASN A 72 -20.24 8.76 7.65
C ASN A 72 -20.50 7.39 7.00
N LEU A 73 -19.92 6.31 7.56
CA LEU A 73 -20.21 4.95 7.10
C LEU A 73 -21.68 4.58 7.25
N LYS A 74 -22.29 4.90 8.40
CA LYS A 74 -23.75 4.71 8.61
C LYS A 74 -24.57 5.43 7.54
N SER A 75 -24.20 6.67 7.20
CA SER A 75 -24.85 7.43 6.12
C SER A 75 -24.73 6.75 4.76
N VAL A 76 -23.57 6.17 4.44
CA VAL A 76 -23.37 5.41 3.19
C VAL A 76 -24.15 4.10 3.22
N PHE A 77 -24.08 3.34 4.32
CA PHE A 77 -24.75 2.06 4.45
C PHE A 77 -26.29 2.19 4.43
N SER A 78 -26.84 3.31 4.93
CA SER A 78 -28.29 3.57 4.84
C SER A 78 -28.78 3.73 3.40
N ARG A 79 -27.91 4.11 2.45
CA ARG A 79 -28.26 4.27 1.03
C ARG A 79 -27.91 3.05 0.17
N GLN A 80 -26.81 2.37 0.52
CA GLN A 80 -26.28 1.27 -0.30
C GLN A 80 -26.54 -0.12 0.30
N GLY A 81 -26.96 -0.17 1.56
CA GLY A 81 -27.03 -1.38 2.37
C GLY A 81 -25.72 -1.65 3.12
N THR A 82 -25.80 -2.53 4.12
CA THR A 82 -24.61 -3.00 4.86
C THR A 82 -23.87 -4.05 4.03
N PRO A 83 -22.53 -3.92 3.82
CA PRO A 83 -21.75 -4.95 3.13
C PRO A 83 -21.57 -6.19 4.04
N HIS A 84 -21.25 -7.34 3.46
CA HIS A 84 -20.87 -8.50 4.27
C HIS A 84 -19.46 -8.36 4.85
N GLU A 85 -18.56 -7.75 4.07
CA GLU A 85 -17.16 -7.56 4.47
C GLU A 85 -16.71 -6.14 4.16
N MET A 86 -16.04 -5.52 5.13
CA MET A 86 -15.36 -4.26 4.95
C MET A 86 -13.86 -4.44 5.18
N PHE A 87 -13.06 -4.05 4.18
CA PHE A 87 -11.61 -4.14 4.22
C PHE A 87 -10.99 -2.74 4.38
N THR A 88 -10.12 -2.57 5.38
CA THR A 88 -9.43 -1.29 5.64
C THR A 88 -7.94 -1.50 5.91
N ASP A 89 -7.20 -0.41 6.06
CA ASP A 89 -5.92 -0.45 6.74
C ASP A 89 -6.10 -0.69 8.25
N ASN A 90 -5.00 -0.76 8.99
CA ASN A 90 -5.02 -0.92 10.45
C ASN A 90 -4.89 0.44 11.16
N GLY A 91 -5.45 1.51 10.59
CA GLY A 91 -5.47 2.83 11.20
C GLY A 91 -6.20 2.86 12.54
N PRO A 92 -5.85 3.77 13.46
CA PRO A 92 -6.43 3.83 14.81
C PRO A 92 -7.96 4.00 14.79
N GLN A 93 -8.52 4.66 13.78
CA GLN A 93 -9.95 4.86 13.61
C GLN A 93 -10.71 3.54 13.40
N PHE A 94 -10.08 2.63 12.61
CA PHE A 94 -10.66 1.33 12.26
C PHE A 94 -10.34 0.24 13.30
N SER A 95 -9.25 0.39 14.06
CA SER A 95 -8.83 -0.56 15.10
C SER A 95 -9.42 -0.29 16.48
N SER A 96 -10.24 0.75 16.63
CA SER A 96 -10.84 1.16 17.90
C SER A 96 -11.91 0.19 18.40
N ALA A 97 -12.13 0.16 19.72
CA ALA A 97 -13.23 -0.60 20.33
C ALA A 97 -14.61 -0.12 19.84
N GLU A 98 -14.76 1.17 19.54
CA GLU A 98 -15.98 1.76 18.99
C GLU A 98 -16.28 1.20 17.60
N PHE A 99 -15.26 1.11 16.72
CA PHE A 99 -15.42 0.54 15.39
C PHE A 99 -15.74 -0.97 15.44
N LYS A 100 -15.13 -1.70 16.37
CA LYS A 100 -15.45 -3.12 16.59
C LYS A 100 -16.90 -3.33 17.02
N ARG A 101 -17.43 -2.48 17.92
CA ARG A 101 -18.85 -2.51 18.28
C ARG A 101 -19.73 -2.19 17.08
N PHE A 102 -19.41 -1.14 16.32
CA PHE A 102 -20.14 -0.78 15.10
C PHE A 102 -20.21 -1.93 14.09
N SER A 103 -19.11 -2.67 13.87
CA SER A 103 -19.13 -3.82 12.97
C SER A 103 -20.04 -4.96 13.46
N ALA A 104 -20.09 -5.19 14.76
CA ALA A 104 -20.99 -6.17 15.37
C ALA A 104 -22.46 -5.73 15.31
N ASP A 105 -22.75 -4.47 15.64
CA ASP A 105 -24.11 -3.92 15.64
C ASP A 105 -24.72 -3.86 14.23
N TRP A 106 -23.90 -3.67 13.21
CA TRP A 106 -24.33 -3.57 11.80
C TRP A 106 -24.10 -4.86 11.00
N ASP A 107 -23.71 -5.93 11.67
CA ASP A 107 -23.56 -7.29 11.11
C ASP A 107 -22.70 -7.34 9.85
N PHE A 108 -21.45 -6.80 9.94
CA PHE A 108 -20.46 -6.95 8.88
C PHE A 108 -19.10 -7.41 9.43
N THR A 109 -18.38 -8.20 8.63
CA THR A 109 -17.03 -8.62 8.96
C THR A 109 -16.03 -7.52 8.63
N HIS A 110 -15.27 -7.06 9.65
CA HIS A 110 -14.18 -6.11 9.44
C HIS A 110 -12.85 -6.85 9.30
N THR A 111 -12.19 -6.67 8.17
CA THR A 111 -10.86 -7.27 7.87
C THR A 111 -9.85 -6.15 7.64
N THR A 112 -8.67 -6.25 8.25
CA THR A 112 -7.62 -5.26 8.09
C THR A 112 -6.42 -5.80 7.30
N SER A 113 -5.76 -4.91 6.54
CA SER A 113 -4.50 -5.23 5.87
C SER A 113 -3.37 -5.48 6.88
N SER A 114 -2.33 -6.19 6.43
CA SER A 114 -1.11 -6.32 7.22
C SER A 114 -0.35 -4.99 7.21
N PRO A 115 0.17 -4.51 8.36
CA PRO A 115 0.98 -3.30 8.40
C PRO A 115 2.16 -3.36 7.42
N HIS A 116 2.45 -2.23 6.76
CA HIS A 116 3.55 -2.06 5.80
C HIS A 116 3.48 -2.94 4.54
N TYR A 117 2.32 -3.55 4.23
CA TYR A 117 2.12 -4.30 2.99
C TYR A 117 0.95 -3.71 2.18
N PRO A 118 1.15 -2.60 1.49
CA PRO A 118 0.09 -1.87 0.78
C PRO A 118 -0.53 -2.70 -0.36
N GLN A 119 0.17 -3.63 -0.97
CA GLN A 119 -0.34 -4.46 -2.07
C GLN A 119 -1.63 -5.25 -1.71
N SER A 120 -1.91 -5.44 -0.43
CA SER A 120 -3.16 -6.07 0.02
C SER A 120 -4.39 -5.15 -0.15
N ASN A 121 -4.21 -3.83 -0.34
CA ASN A 121 -5.30 -2.85 -0.49
C ASN A 121 -5.26 -2.10 -1.84
N GLY A 122 -4.63 -2.67 -2.86
CA GLY A 122 -4.36 -2.00 -4.14
C GLY A 122 -5.60 -1.43 -4.84
N LEU A 123 -6.80 -2.00 -4.65
CA LEU A 123 -8.04 -1.44 -5.20
C LEU A 123 -8.40 -0.12 -4.51
N VAL A 124 -8.33 -0.08 -3.18
CA VAL A 124 -8.67 1.11 -2.40
C VAL A 124 -7.62 2.20 -2.61
N GLU A 125 -6.34 1.84 -2.65
CA GLU A 125 -5.25 2.77 -2.96
C GLU A 125 -5.43 3.41 -4.34
N ASN A 126 -5.83 2.61 -5.34
CA ASN A 126 -6.16 3.13 -6.67
C ASN A 126 -7.37 4.07 -6.64
N ALA A 127 -8.43 3.72 -5.89
CA ALA A 127 -9.59 4.59 -5.70
C ALA A 127 -9.19 5.92 -5.05
N VAL A 128 -8.36 5.90 -3.99
CA VAL A 128 -7.80 7.12 -3.37
C VAL A 128 -7.01 7.95 -4.37
N LYS A 129 -6.18 7.33 -5.21
CA LYS A 129 -5.42 8.02 -6.25
C LYS A 129 -6.33 8.70 -7.28
N ILE A 130 -7.36 7.99 -7.75
CA ILE A 130 -8.37 8.53 -8.68
C ILE A 130 -9.08 9.73 -8.05
N VAL A 131 -9.55 9.60 -6.81
CA VAL A 131 -10.27 10.65 -6.09
C VAL A 131 -9.38 11.87 -5.84
N LYS A 132 -8.14 11.68 -5.38
CA LYS A 132 -7.18 12.78 -5.21
C LYS A 132 -6.95 13.55 -6.51
N ASN A 133 -6.79 12.86 -7.62
CA ASN A 133 -6.62 13.48 -8.93
C ASN A 133 -7.90 14.21 -9.38
N MET A 134 -9.08 13.64 -9.11
CA MET A 134 -10.37 14.27 -9.38
C MET A 134 -10.53 15.58 -8.60
N ILE A 135 -10.27 15.57 -7.28
CA ILE A 135 -10.33 16.76 -6.43
C ILE A 135 -9.35 17.85 -6.92
N ARG A 136 -8.09 17.48 -7.22
CA ARG A 136 -7.11 18.45 -7.74
C ARG A 136 -7.58 19.10 -9.04
N LYS A 137 -8.09 18.31 -9.99
CA LYS A 137 -8.58 18.83 -11.26
C LYS A 137 -9.78 19.76 -11.07
N THR A 138 -10.74 19.40 -10.22
CA THR A 138 -11.93 20.19 -9.97
C THR A 138 -11.62 21.51 -9.25
N VAL A 139 -10.68 21.49 -8.29
CA VAL A 139 -10.21 22.72 -7.62
C VAL A 139 -9.52 23.65 -8.63
N ASN A 140 -8.64 23.12 -9.48
CA ASN A 140 -7.92 23.92 -10.48
C ASN A 140 -8.84 24.49 -11.57
N SER A 141 -9.92 23.79 -11.92
CA SER A 141 -10.87 24.21 -12.97
C SER A 141 -12.11 24.93 -12.42
N GLY A 142 -12.24 25.09 -11.10
CA GLY A 142 -13.44 25.67 -10.48
C GLY A 142 -14.71 24.83 -10.65
N GLN A 143 -14.55 23.53 -10.96
CA GLN A 143 -15.68 22.61 -11.19
C GLN A 143 -16.12 21.92 -9.91
N ASP A 144 -17.36 21.43 -9.90
CA ASP A 144 -17.93 20.68 -8.78
C ASP A 144 -17.42 19.23 -8.72
N ILE A 145 -16.92 18.84 -7.55
CA ILE A 145 -16.43 17.48 -7.28
C ILE A 145 -17.54 16.42 -7.48
N TYR A 146 -18.79 16.72 -7.12
CA TYR A 146 -19.89 15.77 -7.26
C TYR A 146 -20.21 15.51 -8.72
N ARG A 147 -20.04 16.51 -9.58
CA ARG A 147 -20.16 16.36 -11.04
C ARG A 147 -19.06 15.45 -11.58
N ALA A 148 -17.83 15.65 -11.17
CA ALA A 148 -16.70 14.81 -11.57
C ALA A 148 -16.89 13.36 -11.09
N LEU A 149 -17.39 13.17 -9.86
CA LEU A 149 -17.72 11.85 -9.33
C LEU A 149 -18.85 11.17 -10.11
N GLN A 150 -19.88 11.92 -10.51
CA GLN A 150 -20.95 11.42 -11.37
C GLN A 150 -20.42 10.94 -12.73
N ILE A 151 -19.51 11.71 -13.34
CA ILE A 151 -18.84 11.34 -14.60
C ILE A 151 -18.05 10.04 -14.42
N TYR A 152 -17.23 9.93 -13.37
CA TYR A 152 -16.49 8.71 -13.06
C TYR A 152 -17.41 7.49 -12.94
N ARG A 153 -18.50 7.62 -12.18
CA ARG A 153 -19.48 6.55 -11.94
C ARG A 153 -20.21 6.13 -13.21
N SER A 154 -20.34 7.03 -14.21
CA SER A 154 -21.01 6.76 -15.49
C SER A 154 -20.05 6.36 -16.61
N THR A 155 -18.73 6.52 -16.43
CA THR A 155 -17.72 6.17 -17.44
C THR A 155 -17.51 4.66 -17.49
N PRO A 156 -17.59 4.01 -18.68
CA PRO A 156 -17.34 2.59 -18.80
C PRO A 156 -15.93 2.20 -18.40
N LEU A 157 -15.81 1.14 -17.61
CA LEU A 157 -14.57 0.45 -17.31
C LEU A 157 -14.14 -0.42 -18.50
N GLU A 158 -12.97 -1.04 -18.43
CA GLU A 158 -12.46 -1.94 -19.47
C GLU A 158 -13.41 -3.11 -19.83
N CYS A 159 -14.31 -3.48 -18.92
CA CYS A 159 -15.35 -4.48 -19.18
C CYS A 159 -16.52 -3.94 -20.02
N GLY A 160 -16.49 -2.67 -20.43
CA GLY A 160 -17.55 -2.00 -21.19
C GLY A 160 -18.77 -1.60 -20.37
N LYS A 161 -18.76 -1.79 -19.05
CA LYS A 161 -19.80 -1.37 -18.11
C LYS A 161 -19.28 -0.30 -17.19
N SER A 162 -20.10 0.67 -16.84
CA SER A 162 -19.74 1.69 -15.86
C SER A 162 -19.89 1.17 -14.42
N PRO A 163 -19.21 1.78 -13.42
CA PRO A 163 -19.41 1.44 -12.02
C PRO A 163 -20.88 1.48 -11.58
N ALA A 164 -21.64 2.47 -12.06
CA ALA A 164 -23.07 2.57 -11.77
C ALA A 164 -23.90 1.46 -12.43
N GLU A 165 -23.59 1.07 -13.68
CA GLU A 165 -24.26 -0.07 -14.34
C GLU A 165 -23.99 -1.39 -13.59
N LEU A 166 -22.77 -1.56 -13.07
CA LEU A 166 -22.39 -2.75 -12.30
C LEU A 166 -23.05 -2.79 -10.92
N LEU A 167 -23.27 -1.62 -10.28
CA LEU A 167 -23.87 -1.54 -8.96
C LEU A 167 -25.40 -1.58 -9.01
N TYR A 168 -26.01 -0.81 -9.92
CA TYR A 168 -27.47 -0.56 -9.94
C TYR A 168 -28.21 -1.27 -11.09
N ASN A 169 -27.51 -2.02 -11.94
CA ASN A 169 -28.08 -2.62 -13.16
C ASN A 169 -28.75 -1.61 -14.11
N ARG A 170 -28.39 -0.34 -14.03
CA ARG A 170 -28.87 0.74 -14.90
C ARG A 170 -27.81 1.79 -15.11
N ARG A 171 -27.90 2.51 -16.22
CA ARG A 171 -27.09 3.74 -16.39
C ARG A 171 -27.64 4.86 -15.54
N ILE A 172 -26.76 5.72 -15.08
CA ILE A 172 -27.14 6.99 -14.45
C ILE A 172 -27.06 8.11 -15.50
N ARG A 173 -28.05 9.00 -15.48
CA ARG A 173 -28.04 10.19 -16.36
C ARG A 173 -26.92 11.12 -15.89
N SER A 174 -26.10 11.55 -16.83
CA SER A 174 -25.02 12.55 -16.60
C SER A 174 -25.27 13.79 -17.48
N ASN A 175 -24.28 14.67 -17.59
CA ASN A 175 -24.32 15.82 -18.49
C ASN A 175 -24.09 15.45 -19.98
N LEU A 176 -23.73 14.20 -20.26
CA LEU A 176 -23.57 13.74 -21.63
C LEU A 176 -24.95 13.44 -22.22
N PRO A 177 -25.21 13.85 -23.47
CA PRO A 177 -26.43 13.50 -24.17
C PRO A 177 -26.63 11.98 -24.24
N MET A 178 -27.79 11.50 -23.84
CA MET A 178 -28.10 10.08 -23.84
C MET A 178 -29.59 9.87 -24.16
N VAL A 179 -29.88 8.88 -24.98
CA VAL A 179 -31.28 8.51 -25.27
C VAL A 179 -31.88 7.78 -24.07
N ASP A 180 -33.13 8.06 -23.77
CA ASP A 180 -33.82 7.53 -22.58
C ASP A 180 -33.89 5.99 -22.55
N SER A 181 -33.95 5.34 -23.71
CA SER A 181 -33.93 3.87 -23.81
C SER A 181 -32.67 3.23 -23.21
N LEU A 182 -31.56 3.98 -23.09
CA LEU A 182 -30.32 3.51 -22.45
C LEU A 182 -30.34 3.61 -20.93
N LEU A 183 -31.26 4.36 -20.34
CA LEU A 183 -31.40 4.55 -18.91
C LEU A 183 -32.19 3.43 -18.20
N GLY A 184 -32.85 2.57 -18.97
CA GLY A 184 -33.58 1.42 -18.44
C GLY A 184 -32.69 0.37 -17.75
N PHE A 185 -33.33 -0.53 -16.99
CA PHE A 185 -32.66 -1.67 -16.37
C PHE A 185 -32.06 -2.59 -17.43
N LYS A 186 -30.81 -3.02 -17.17
CA LYS A 186 -30.12 -4.03 -17.97
C LYS A 186 -29.67 -5.15 -17.04
N HIS A 187 -30.18 -6.35 -17.28
CA HIS A 187 -29.78 -7.52 -16.53
C HIS A 187 -28.26 -7.74 -16.68
N LEU A 188 -27.54 -7.78 -15.57
CA LEU A 188 -26.12 -8.10 -15.53
C LEU A 188 -25.95 -9.60 -15.27
N ASP A 189 -25.31 -10.31 -16.17
CA ASP A 189 -24.83 -11.66 -15.87
C ASP A 189 -23.62 -11.56 -14.95
N SER A 190 -23.88 -11.60 -13.62
CA SER A 190 -22.86 -11.48 -12.58
C SER A 190 -21.85 -12.63 -12.65
N LYS A 191 -22.26 -13.84 -13.08
CA LYS A 191 -21.38 -15.01 -13.20
C LYS A 191 -20.35 -14.80 -14.32
N ALA A 192 -20.81 -14.43 -15.51
CA ALA A 192 -19.91 -14.15 -16.63
C ALA A 192 -18.98 -12.95 -16.34
N PHE A 193 -19.48 -11.92 -15.67
CA PHE A 193 -18.66 -10.78 -15.24
C PHE A 193 -17.57 -11.23 -14.26
N LYS A 194 -17.92 -11.99 -13.23
CA LYS A 194 -16.97 -12.54 -12.25
C LYS A 194 -15.89 -13.38 -12.92
N GLN A 195 -16.27 -14.30 -13.80
CA GLN A 195 -15.33 -15.17 -14.53
C GLN A 195 -14.31 -14.35 -15.33
N ARG A 196 -14.75 -13.33 -16.07
CA ARG A 196 -13.84 -12.44 -16.83
C ARG A 196 -12.88 -11.69 -15.91
N LYS A 197 -13.38 -11.19 -14.78
CA LYS A 197 -12.56 -10.46 -13.79
C LYS A 197 -11.52 -11.36 -13.14
N ASP A 198 -11.89 -12.59 -12.80
CA ASP A 198 -10.97 -13.57 -12.19
C ASP A 198 -9.94 -14.07 -13.20
N ALA A 199 -10.33 -14.34 -14.46
CA ALA A 199 -9.40 -14.71 -15.53
C ALA A 199 -8.34 -13.61 -15.78
N ARG A 200 -8.71 -12.33 -15.64
CA ARG A 200 -7.77 -11.23 -15.73
C ARG A 200 -6.79 -11.20 -14.55
N LYS A 201 -7.28 -11.44 -13.33
CA LYS A 201 -6.42 -11.51 -12.14
C LYS A 201 -5.38 -12.64 -12.26
N GLU A 202 -5.77 -13.78 -12.80
CA GLU A 202 -4.84 -14.90 -13.05
C GLU A 202 -3.72 -14.51 -14.02
N LYS A 203 -4.02 -13.79 -15.10
CA LYS A 203 -2.99 -13.31 -16.03
C LYS A 203 -2.00 -12.34 -15.39
N GLN A 204 -2.39 -11.62 -14.34
CA GLN A 204 -1.52 -10.68 -13.63
C GLN A 204 -0.59 -11.36 -12.61
N LYS A 205 -0.80 -12.64 -12.29
CA LYS A 205 0.04 -13.41 -11.34
C LYS A 205 1.41 -13.80 -11.89
N GLY A 206 1.70 -13.58 -13.18
CA GLY A 206 2.91 -14.05 -13.84
C GLY A 206 4.21 -13.54 -13.23
N GLY A 207 5.19 -14.44 -13.06
CA GLY A 207 6.61 -14.12 -12.86
C GLY A 207 7.15 -14.04 -11.44
N SER A 208 6.31 -14.10 -10.41
CA SER A 208 6.75 -14.09 -9.01
C SER A 208 6.71 -15.49 -8.40
N ARG A 209 7.62 -15.78 -7.45
CA ARG A 209 7.64 -17.04 -6.70
C ARG A 209 7.11 -16.82 -5.29
N ASP A 210 6.27 -17.73 -4.83
CA ASP A 210 5.81 -17.70 -3.45
C ASP A 210 6.96 -18.04 -2.50
N LEU A 211 7.03 -17.30 -1.39
CA LEU A 211 7.96 -17.64 -0.32
C LEU A 211 7.42 -18.82 0.49
N PRO A 212 8.30 -19.72 0.99
CA PRO A 212 7.88 -20.81 1.87
C PRO A 212 7.07 -20.29 3.06
N LEU A 213 6.03 -21.01 3.44
CA LEU A 213 5.23 -20.66 4.61
C LEU A 213 6.07 -20.76 5.87
N LEU A 214 5.78 -19.90 6.85
CA LEU A 214 6.38 -19.96 8.18
C LEU A 214 5.44 -20.75 9.11
N GLN A 215 6.04 -21.50 10.02
CA GLN A 215 5.33 -22.21 11.08
C GLN A 215 5.40 -21.46 12.40
N VAL A 216 4.47 -21.72 13.30
CA VAL A 216 4.54 -21.23 14.69
C VAL A 216 5.78 -21.83 15.34
N GLY A 217 6.60 -21.00 15.98
CA GLY A 217 7.89 -21.36 16.55
C GLY A 217 9.09 -21.02 15.65
N ASP A 218 8.88 -20.68 14.37
CA ASP A 218 9.98 -20.27 13.51
C ASP A 218 10.63 -18.99 14.01
N THR A 219 11.96 -18.99 14.10
CA THR A 219 12.74 -17.80 14.38
C THR A 219 12.93 -17.00 13.11
N VAL A 220 12.57 -15.71 13.16
CA VAL A 220 12.56 -14.83 11.98
C VAL A 220 13.20 -13.48 12.27
N ARG A 221 13.79 -12.87 11.26
CA ARG A 221 14.19 -11.46 11.25
C ARG A 221 13.09 -10.62 10.62
N LEU A 222 12.88 -9.41 11.15
CA LEU A 222 11.88 -8.47 10.68
C LEU A 222 12.55 -7.37 9.86
N LEU A 223 11.97 -7.05 8.70
CA LEU A 223 12.41 -5.92 7.89
C LEU A 223 11.91 -4.61 8.53
N ASP A 224 12.83 -3.74 8.89
CA ASP A 224 12.54 -2.32 9.14
C ASP A 224 12.40 -1.62 7.79
N THR A 225 11.17 -1.27 7.45
CA THR A 225 10.85 -0.67 6.15
C THR A 225 11.35 0.77 6.03
N THR A 226 11.60 1.44 7.14
CA THR A 226 12.11 2.83 7.19
C THR A 226 13.61 2.86 6.92
N LYS A 227 14.36 2.02 7.63
CA LYS A 227 15.81 1.93 7.52
C LYS A 227 16.28 0.98 6.42
N ASN A 228 15.36 0.19 5.85
CA ASN A 228 15.63 -0.87 4.86
C ASN A 228 16.66 -1.91 5.36
N MET A 229 16.58 -2.26 6.64
CA MET A 229 17.48 -3.20 7.31
C MET A 229 16.70 -4.31 8.00
N TRP A 230 17.31 -5.49 8.11
CA TRP A 230 16.73 -6.61 8.85
C TRP A 230 17.10 -6.49 10.32
N SER A 231 16.10 -6.32 11.19
CA SER A 231 16.29 -6.25 12.64
C SER A 231 16.72 -7.60 13.24
N GLN A 232 17.09 -7.57 14.50
CA GLN A 232 17.26 -8.79 15.30
C GLN A 232 15.94 -9.57 15.37
N GLY A 233 16.05 -10.87 15.58
CA GLY A 233 14.98 -11.82 15.40
C GLY A 233 13.81 -11.71 16.36
N GLY A 234 12.76 -12.42 16.01
CA GLY A 234 11.59 -12.70 16.82
C GLY A 234 11.09 -14.11 16.51
N VAL A 235 10.13 -14.59 17.28
CA VAL A 235 9.53 -15.92 17.12
C VAL A 235 8.11 -15.77 16.59
N VAL A 236 7.75 -16.56 15.58
CA VAL A 236 6.38 -16.59 15.04
C VAL A 236 5.44 -17.22 16.08
N THR A 237 4.44 -16.48 16.51
CA THR A 237 3.44 -16.92 17.49
C THR A 237 2.12 -17.34 16.85
N ALA A 238 1.75 -16.79 15.71
CA ALA A 238 0.55 -17.18 14.98
C ALA A 238 0.67 -16.88 13.47
N ALA A 239 0.07 -17.73 12.65
CA ALA A 239 -0.18 -17.48 11.24
C ALA A 239 -1.57 -16.84 11.09
N LEU A 240 -1.66 -15.76 10.35
CA LEU A 240 -2.87 -14.99 10.12
C LEU A 240 -3.24 -15.02 8.62
N PRO A 241 -4.48 -14.70 8.25
CA PRO A 241 -4.88 -14.58 6.84
C PRO A 241 -3.97 -13.61 6.05
N ASN A 242 -4.01 -13.72 4.72
CA ASN A 242 -3.32 -12.85 3.78
C ASN A 242 -1.79 -12.81 3.97
N ARG A 243 -1.16 -13.98 4.18
CA ARG A 243 0.29 -14.13 4.39
C ARG A 243 0.85 -13.23 5.50
N SER A 244 0.05 -13.00 6.53
CA SER A 244 0.43 -12.24 7.72
C SER A 244 0.82 -13.18 8.84
N TYR A 245 1.73 -12.73 9.69
CA TYR A 245 2.22 -13.50 10.84
C TYR A 245 2.31 -12.59 12.05
N GLN A 246 1.99 -13.13 13.19
CA GLN A 246 2.23 -12.51 14.48
C GLN A 246 3.59 -12.98 14.99
N VAL A 247 4.44 -12.05 15.38
CA VAL A 247 5.82 -12.33 15.79
C VAL A 247 6.08 -11.65 17.13
N ASP A 248 6.52 -12.42 18.10
CA ASP A 248 7.02 -11.90 19.37
C ASP A 248 8.50 -11.52 19.21
N THR A 249 8.81 -10.28 19.56
CA THR A 249 10.16 -9.70 19.43
C THR A 249 10.85 -9.52 20.78
N GLY A 250 10.29 -10.07 21.87
CA GLY A 250 10.76 -9.84 23.24
C GLY A 250 10.36 -8.46 23.80
N ASN A 251 10.20 -7.45 22.94
CA ASN A 251 9.71 -6.10 23.29
C ASN A 251 8.24 -5.91 22.88
N GLY A 252 7.51 -7.02 22.70
CA GLY A 252 6.11 -7.05 22.34
C GLY A 252 5.85 -7.72 21.00
N THR A 253 4.57 -8.00 20.77
CA THR A 253 4.09 -8.72 19.58
C THR A 253 3.86 -7.77 18.41
N ARG A 254 4.34 -8.16 17.22
CA ARG A 254 4.19 -7.39 15.98
C ARG A 254 3.57 -8.23 14.88
N ARG A 255 2.59 -7.66 14.16
CA ARG A 255 2.06 -8.26 12.93
C ARG A 255 2.89 -7.83 11.73
N ARG A 256 3.32 -8.80 10.90
CA ARG A 256 4.09 -8.56 9.67
C ARG A 256 3.62 -9.46 8.53
N ASN A 257 3.73 -8.96 7.29
CA ASN A 257 3.52 -9.78 6.09
C ASN A 257 4.73 -10.72 5.88
N ARG A 258 4.51 -11.87 5.22
CA ARG A 258 5.54 -12.87 4.92
C ARG A 258 6.79 -12.27 4.28
N ARG A 259 6.63 -11.34 3.34
CA ARG A 259 7.72 -10.67 2.63
C ARG A 259 8.66 -9.88 3.57
N HIS A 260 8.15 -9.42 4.70
CA HIS A 260 8.91 -8.68 5.70
C HIS A 260 9.49 -9.57 6.82
N LEU A 261 9.42 -10.89 6.63
CA LEU A 261 9.93 -11.87 7.58
C LEU A 261 10.92 -12.80 6.84
N ARG A 262 12.12 -12.95 7.38
CA ARG A 262 13.15 -13.86 6.88
C ARG A 262 13.48 -14.87 7.97
N VAL A 263 13.50 -16.15 7.62
CA VAL A 263 13.92 -17.20 8.56
C VAL A 263 15.34 -16.92 9.03
N ALA A 264 15.56 -16.91 10.33
CA ALA A 264 16.87 -16.79 10.93
C ALA A 264 17.54 -18.18 11.05
N SER A 265 18.81 -18.25 10.69
CA SER A 265 19.56 -19.52 10.72
C SER A 265 19.99 -19.94 12.14
N GLN A 266 19.78 -19.09 13.16
CA GLN A 266 20.07 -19.34 14.57
C GLN A 266 19.12 -18.54 15.47
N PRO A 267 18.81 -19.04 16.70
CA PRO A 267 18.06 -18.26 17.68
C PRO A 267 18.79 -16.95 18.02
N PRO A 268 18.07 -15.90 18.45
CA PRO A 268 18.68 -14.63 18.83
C PRO A 268 19.66 -14.84 19.99
N GLN A 269 20.94 -14.73 19.71
CA GLN A 269 21.93 -14.60 20.79
C GLN A 269 21.74 -13.21 21.39
N GLN A 270 21.54 -13.15 22.69
CA GLN A 270 21.70 -11.92 23.45
C GLN A 270 23.13 -11.41 23.19
N CYS A 271 23.24 -10.29 22.51
CA CYS A 271 24.51 -9.61 22.38
C CYS A 271 24.73 -8.86 23.68
N ASP A 272 25.61 -9.39 24.56
CA ASP A 272 26.23 -8.59 25.58
C ASP A 272 26.96 -7.45 24.87
N PHE A 273 26.58 -6.23 25.22
CA PHE A 273 27.28 -5.03 24.77
C PHE A 273 28.67 -5.05 25.37
N ILE A 274 29.66 -5.42 24.57
CA ILE A 274 31.07 -5.15 24.92
C ILE A 274 31.25 -3.66 24.60
N GLU A 275 31.33 -2.85 25.66
CA GLU A 275 31.81 -1.48 25.55
C GLU A 275 33.22 -1.49 24.95
N PRO A 276 33.52 -0.67 23.95
CA PRO A 276 34.87 -0.55 23.44
C PRO A 276 35.74 0.10 24.54
N SER A 277 36.62 -0.70 25.10
CA SER A 277 37.70 -0.24 26.00
C SER A 277 38.50 0.84 25.26
N SER A 278 38.44 2.06 25.78
CA SER A 278 39.26 3.19 25.38
C SER A 278 40.74 2.88 25.73
N LYS A 279 41.51 2.55 24.73
CA LYS A 279 42.96 2.68 24.77
C LYS A 279 43.33 3.84 23.86
N GLU A 280 43.53 4.98 24.47
CA GLU A 280 44.27 6.10 23.88
C GLU A 280 45.66 5.60 23.51
N GLN A 281 46.04 5.69 22.28
CA GLN A 281 47.44 5.68 21.82
C GLN A 281 47.71 7.05 21.21
N ASP A 282 48.53 7.80 21.95
CA ASP A 282 49.14 9.05 21.54
C ASP A 282 49.92 8.84 20.23
N PHE A 283 49.58 9.59 19.20
CA PHE A 283 50.41 9.78 18.03
C PHE A 283 50.89 11.23 18.00
N GLU A 284 52.16 11.42 18.26
CA GLU A 284 52.86 12.71 18.20
C GLU A 284 52.77 13.32 16.78
N THR A 285 52.41 14.57 16.77
CA THR A 285 52.35 15.42 15.61
C THR A 285 53.71 16.02 15.32
N THR A 286 54.34 15.67 14.24
CA THR A 286 55.50 16.45 13.73
C THR A 286 55.01 17.33 12.57
N THR A 287 55.00 18.62 12.83
CA THR A 287 54.69 19.69 11.90
C THR A 287 55.89 20.02 11.03
N THR A 288 55.76 20.01 9.74
CA THR A 288 56.59 20.83 8.84
C THR A 288 55.74 21.46 7.77
N ALA A 289 55.62 22.76 7.91
CA ALA A 289 54.97 23.63 6.95
C ALA A 289 55.89 23.94 5.78
N THR A 290 55.43 23.83 4.54
CA THR A 290 56.01 24.59 3.46
C THR A 290 54.87 25.08 2.56
N ALA A 291 54.71 26.38 2.53
CA ALA A 291 53.80 27.11 1.69
C ALA A 291 54.34 27.16 0.24
N VAL A 292 53.41 26.92 -0.74
CA VAL A 292 53.62 27.38 -2.13
C VAL A 292 52.25 27.85 -2.64
N GLU A 293 52.24 29.10 -3.08
CA GLU A 293 51.08 29.81 -3.67
C GLU A 293 50.71 29.27 -5.08
N PRO A 294 49.51 29.67 -5.59
CA PRO A 294 48.84 28.97 -6.70
C PRO A 294 49.24 29.54 -8.06
N ASN A 295 49.31 28.67 -9.04
CA ASN A 295 49.37 29.11 -10.42
C ASN A 295 48.17 28.58 -11.24
N ASN A 296 47.55 29.50 -11.97
CA ASN A 296 46.35 29.38 -12.79
C ASN A 296 46.58 28.51 -14.03
N ASN A 297 45.47 28.03 -14.56
CA ASN A 297 45.21 27.50 -15.90
C ASN A 297 45.52 26.04 -16.14
N ASP A 298 44.47 25.20 -16.06
CA ASP A 298 44.23 24.27 -17.17
C ASP A 298 42.74 23.81 -17.17
N ILE A 299 42.10 24.06 -18.32
CA ILE A 299 40.72 23.59 -18.61
C ILE A 299 40.85 22.13 -19.04
N THR A 300 40.65 21.20 -18.14
CA THR A 300 40.56 19.77 -18.49
C THR A 300 39.12 19.37 -18.71
N GLN A 301 38.80 18.89 -19.90
CA GLN A 301 37.53 18.25 -20.29
C GLN A 301 37.23 17.06 -19.40
N PRO A 302 35.94 16.80 -19.08
CA PRO A 302 35.57 15.67 -18.24
C PRO A 302 35.80 14.33 -18.96
N THR A 303 36.64 13.52 -18.42
CA THR A 303 36.88 12.14 -18.88
C THR A 303 35.61 11.30 -18.67
N ALA A 304 35.18 10.65 -19.74
CA ALA A 304 34.02 9.76 -19.74
C ALA A 304 34.26 8.56 -18.78
N THR A 305 33.36 8.37 -17.84
CA THR A 305 33.40 7.26 -16.89
C THR A 305 32.85 6.00 -17.55
N MET A 306 33.67 4.94 -17.65
CA MET A 306 33.22 3.64 -18.16
C MET A 306 32.75 2.72 -17.02
N THR A 307 31.63 2.02 -17.23
CA THR A 307 31.19 0.97 -16.32
C THR A 307 32.03 -0.30 -16.51
N ARG A 308 32.02 -1.19 -15.49
CA ARG A 308 32.75 -2.48 -15.49
C ARG A 308 32.36 -3.42 -16.65
N SER A 309 31.26 -3.13 -17.36
CA SER A 309 30.77 -3.83 -18.56
C SER A 309 31.05 -3.10 -19.86
N GLY A 310 31.95 -2.07 -19.88
CA GLY A 310 32.39 -1.38 -21.09
C GLY A 310 31.40 -0.34 -21.64
N ARG A 311 30.38 0.07 -20.91
CA ARG A 311 29.41 1.07 -21.36
C ARG A 311 29.82 2.47 -20.95
N VAL A 312 29.91 3.39 -21.90
CA VAL A 312 30.20 4.81 -21.66
C VAL A 312 28.96 5.49 -21.08
N VAL A 313 29.08 6.10 -19.88
CA VAL A 313 28.03 6.87 -19.25
C VAL A 313 28.19 8.34 -19.61
N LYS A 314 27.23 8.89 -20.35
CA LYS A 314 27.15 10.35 -20.60
C LYS A 314 26.33 10.99 -19.48
N PRO A 315 26.81 12.06 -18.83
CA PRO A 315 26.02 12.80 -17.85
C PRO A 315 24.81 13.47 -18.53
N PRO A 316 23.68 13.62 -17.84
CA PRO A 316 22.52 14.30 -18.39
C PRO A 316 22.81 15.79 -18.63
N ILE A 317 22.40 16.29 -19.80
CA ILE A 317 22.45 17.72 -20.12
C ILE A 317 21.41 18.42 -19.26
N ARG A 318 21.84 19.29 -18.34
CA ARG A 318 20.94 20.22 -17.66
C ARG A 318 20.58 21.34 -18.62
N LEU A 319 19.30 21.46 -18.94
CA LEU A 319 18.73 22.68 -19.54
C LEU A 319 18.53 23.66 -18.40
N ASP A 320 19.30 24.75 -18.41
CA ASP A 320 19.01 25.93 -17.59
C ASP A 320 17.79 26.63 -18.19
N LEU A 321 16.70 26.68 -17.41
CA LEU A 321 15.51 27.50 -17.67
C LEU A 321 15.52 28.67 -16.70
#